data_257ed0a1769fbda4ea6436249b7e89ab
#
_entry.id   257ed0a1769fbda4ea6436249b7e89ab
#
_cell.length_a   1.000
_cell.length_b   1.000
_cell.length_c   1.000
_cell.angle_alpha   90.00
_cell.angle_beta   90.00
_cell.angle_gamma   90.00
#
_symmetry.space_group_name_H-M   'P 1'
#
loop_
_entity.id
_entity.type
_entity.pdbx_description
1 polymer ?
#
loop_
_entity_poly.entity_id
_entity_poly.type
_entity_poly.pdbx_seq_one_letter_code
_entity_poly.pdbx_strand_id
1 'polypeptide(L)'
;MRIRSFWAPTSRIVVIGLAVTVMTASFWMLRQPSAPVVKAQTGLGGPISNLTPLETTMFNQGFTPFNKFWDPRQGIGPVFTQKNCTACHASPVAGGGSPGNTKKDTLFGTTSSDGSFNALPNEGGILLQNRSVSSFIPQCTLPGEAIPTDATLIDKRLAPQAYGMGLIDSIPITAIQANAVNKGMGIQGVANIVPDQNGNPTVGKFGYKAEAATLVQFIGMALTGELGITNPISPDEQLPQGQPIPPNCQVAPEPNDNGSQMIAIFHYLVYLAPNPPASNPNQNGQALFSSVGCALCHLTPDMGYTTGPKISVPVQWNGSSIFSKALSNQPVPLYSDLLLHDMGPTVGDGFPMGLATGNMFRTTPLWGLSTRTFYLHDGRTNSLDKAIRFHGGEATQVTNAYKALSSSDQADLQAFINSL
;
A
#
# COMPACT_ATOMS: atom_id res chain seq x y z
N MET A 1 57.60 5.56 -62.65
CA MET A 1 58.44 6.59 -63.26
C MET A 1 58.72 7.66 -62.20
N ARG A 2 60.06 7.84 -61.87
CA ARG A 2 60.71 8.93 -61.14
C ARG A 2 60.17 9.42 -59.83
N ILE A 3 60.73 9.07 -58.63
CA ILE A 3 62.04 9.48 -58.05
C ILE A 3 62.10 10.97 -57.67
N ARG A 4 62.34 11.24 -56.41
CA ARG A 4 63.29 12.05 -55.65
C ARG A 4 62.61 12.79 -54.51
N SER A 5 62.88 12.58 -53.29
CA SER A 5 64.12 12.62 -52.46
C SER A 5 64.34 13.95 -51.74
N PHE A 6 64.65 13.86 -50.43
CA PHE A 6 65.43 14.73 -49.53
C PHE A 6 64.78 16.04 -49.06
N TRP A 7 64.69 16.36 -47.78
CA TRP A 7 65.72 16.64 -46.79
C TRP A 7 65.11 16.79 -45.40
N ALA A 8 65.73 16.24 -44.38
CA ALA A 8 65.66 16.74 -43.03
C ALA A 8 66.76 17.83 -42.85
N PRO A 9 66.64 18.74 -41.89
CA PRO A 9 67.06 18.48 -40.53
C PRO A 9 66.46 19.40 -39.45
N THR A 10 66.89 19.12 -38.27
CA THR A 10 67.16 19.88 -37.01
C THR A 10 66.08 20.00 -35.98
N SER A 11 66.38 19.28 -34.89
CA SER A 11 65.92 19.38 -33.55
C SER A 11 65.81 20.80 -32.98
N ARG A 12 64.65 21.16 -32.44
CA ARG A 12 64.58 22.09 -31.31
C ARG A 12 63.66 21.49 -30.24
N ILE A 13 64.31 21.15 -29.12
CA ILE A 13 63.64 20.78 -27.88
C ILE A 13 62.95 22.02 -27.36
N VAL A 14 61.61 21.99 -27.35
CA VAL A 14 60.80 22.97 -26.59
C VAL A 14 60.28 22.23 -25.38
N VAL A 15 60.84 22.59 -24.24
CA VAL A 15 60.31 22.19 -22.93
C VAL A 15 59.00 22.93 -22.71
N ILE A 16 57.87 22.28 -22.87
CA ILE A 16 56.58 22.82 -22.47
C ILE A 16 56.30 22.33 -21.04
N GLY A 17 56.42 23.24 -20.10
CA GLY A 17 56.03 22.98 -18.71
C GLY A 17 54.55 22.69 -18.64
N LEU A 18 54.19 21.49 -18.14
CA LEU A 18 52.84 21.15 -17.76
C LEU A 18 52.47 21.94 -16.50
N ALA A 19 51.72 23.01 -16.67
CA ALA A 19 50.98 23.62 -15.55
C ALA A 19 49.78 22.71 -15.24
N VAL A 20 49.87 21.94 -14.18
CA VAL A 20 48.73 21.18 -13.59
C VAL A 20 47.82 22.20 -12.94
N THR A 21 46.79 22.63 -13.63
CA THR A 21 45.69 23.40 -13.07
C THR A 21 44.78 22.44 -12.30
N VAL A 22 44.91 22.41 -10.98
CA VAL A 22 43.97 21.74 -10.10
C VAL A 22 42.66 22.54 -10.16
N MET A 23 41.71 22.09 -10.97
CA MET A 23 40.32 22.55 -10.89
C MET A 23 39.69 22.00 -9.60
N THR A 24 39.65 22.79 -8.56
CA THR A 24 38.80 22.55 -7.43
C THR A 24 37.36 22.75 -7.89
N ALA A 25 36.66 21.62 -8.19
CA ALA A 25 35.25 21.62 -8.40
C ALA A 25 34.58 21.95 -7.06
N SER A 26 34.26 23.21 -6.85
CA SER A 26 33.38 23.63 -5.75
C SER A 26 31.98 23.09 -6.04
N PHE A 27 31.64 21.96 -5.42
CA PHE A 27 30.28 21.46 -5.38
C PHE A 27 29.43 22.51 -4.64
N TRP A 28 28.74 23.35 -5.36
CA TRP A 28 27.61 24.07 -4.85
C TRP A 28 26.50 23.07 -4.62
N MET A 29 26.40 22.53 -3.40
CA MET A 29 25.17 21.93 -2.93
C MET A 29 24.12 23.04 -2.92
N LEU A 30 23.32 23.11 -3.99
CA LEU A 30 22.06 23.81 -3.97
C LEU A 30 21.25 23.19 -2.85
N ARG A 31 21.14 23.88 -1.72
CA ARG A 31 20.12 23.58 -0.72
C ARG A 31 18.78 23.67 -1.43
N GLN A 32 18.25 22.53 -1.84
CA GLN A 32 16.86 22.44 -2.25
C GLN A 32 16.03 22.87 -1.01
N PRO A 33 15.05 23.75 -1.17
CA PRO A 33 14.17 24.07 -0.08
C PRO A 33 13.53 22.76 0.39
N SER A 34 13.64 22.45 1.68
CA SER A 34 12.94 21.34 2.29
C SER A 34 11.47 21.39 1.88
N ALA A 35 10.97 20.31 1.26
CA ALA A 35 9.57 20.22 0.91
C ALA A 35 8.72 20.61 2.12
N PRO A 36 7.67 21.43 1.95
CA PRO A 36 6.84 21.84 3.06
C PRO A 36 6.24 20.56 3.69
N VAL A 37 6.60 20.32 4.95
CA VAL A 37 5.99 19.26 5.75
C VAL A 37 4.51 19.56 5.79
N VAL A 38 3.67 18.64 5.28
CA VAL A 38 2.23 18.70 5.51
C VAL A 38 2.07 18.77 7.02
N LYS A 39 1.63 19.90 7.56
CA LYS A 39 1.27 19.97 8.97
C LYS A 39 0.09 19.04 9.17
N ALA A 40 0.40 17.83 9.58
CA ALA A 40 -0.62 16.89 9.98
C ALA A 40 -1.43 17.48 11.10
N GLN A 41 -2.68 17.26 11.00
CA GLN A 41 -3.74 17.78 11.83
C GLN A 41 -3.64 17.34 13.29
N THR A 42 -4.32 18.05 14.13
CA THR A 42 -4.49 17.85 15.55
C THR A 42 -5.12 16.49 15.90
N GLY A 43 -4.29 15.44 16.01
CA GLY A 43 -4.66 14.12 16.54
C GLY A 43 -4.84 13.02 15.50
N LEU A 44 -4.55 11.80 15.93
CA LEU A 44 -4.76 10.57 15.16
C LEU A 44 -6.24 10.38 14.82
N GLY A 45 -6.52 9.95 13.58
CA GLY A 45 -7.89 9.72 13.10
C GLY A 45 -8.65 10.98 12.67
N GLY A 46 -8.02 12.15 12.68
CA GLY A 46 -8.59 13.39 12.16
C GLY A 46 -8.39 13.56 10.65
N PRO A 47 -9.06 14.56 10.04
CA PRO A 47 -8.91 14.85 8.62
C PRO A 47 -7.61 15.56 8.30
N ILE A 48 -7.20 15.55 7.03
CA ILE A 48 -6.14 16.42 6.50
C ILE A 48 -6.52 17.90 6.70
N SER A 49 -5.52 18.76 6.71
CA SER A 49 -5.73 20.22 6.88
C SER A 49 -6.34 20.87 5.64
N ASN A 50 -6.91 22.07 5.85
CA ASN A 50 -7.45 22.94 4.79
C ASN A 50 -8.66 22.39 4.04
N LEU A 51 -9.45 21.52 4.67
CA LEU A 51 -10.74 21.10 4.13
C LEU A 51 -11.71 22.30 4.07
N THR A 52 -12.49 22.36 3.00
CA THR A 52 -13.67 23.23 2.91
C THR A 52 -14.75 22.74 3.89
N PRO A 53 -15.77 23.57 4.23
CA PRO A 53 -16.90 23.12 5.05
C PRO A 53 -17.63 21.89 4.46
N LEU A 54 -17.73 21.79 3.13
CA LEU A 54 -18.34 20.64 2.46
C LEU A 54 -17.48 19.38 2.66
N GLU A 55 -16.16 19.43 2.40
CA GLU A 55 -15.23 18.31 2.59
C GLU A 55 -15.20 17.85 4.05
N THR A 56 -15.25 18.79 5.00
CA THR A 56 -15.34 18.47 6.44
C THR A 56 -16.66 17.73 6.75
N THR A 57 -17.76 18.15 6.14
CA THR A 57 -19.04 17.47 6.29
C THR A 57 -18.99 16.06 5.70
N MET A 58 -18.43 15.90 4.51
CA MET A 58 -18.23 14.60 3.84
C MET A 58 -17.37 13.66 4.70
N PHE A 59 -16.25 14.14 5.24
CA PHE A 59 -15.39 13.37 6.15
C PHE A 59 -16.17 12.87 7.38
N ASN A 60 -16.88 13.77 8.07
CA ASN A 60 -17.62 13.42 9.29
C ASN A 60 -18.79 12.45 9.02
N GLN A 61 -19.52 12.65 7.94
CA GLN A 61 -20.59 11.75 7.54
C GLN A 61 -20.09 10.37 7.13
N GLY A 62 -18.93 10.31 6.48
CA GLY A 62 -18.30 9.08 6.03
C GLY A 62 -17.79 8.20 7.17
N PHE A 63 -17.50 8.77 8.33
CA PHE A 63 -17.14 8.02 9.52
C PHE A 63 -18.28 7.10 9.99
N THR A 64 -19.53 7.51 9.82
CA THR A 64 -20.70 6.72 10.29
C THR A 64 -20.76 5.33 9.65
N PRO A 65 -20.79 5.16 8.31
CA PRO A 65 -20.80 3.82 7.71
C PRO A 65 -19.51 3.04 7.93
N PHE A 66 -18.35 3.70 8.06
CA PHE A 66 -17.10 3.04 8.38
C PHE A 66 -17.10 2.38 9.78
N ASN A 67 -17.75 3.00 10.75
CA ASN A 67 -17.74 2.55 12.14
C ASN A 67 -18.97 1.75 12.57
N LYS A 68 -20.12 1.89 11.89
CA LYS A 68 -21.36 1.20 12.30
C LYS A 68 -21.25 -0.32 12.20
N PHE A 69 -21.94 -1.03 13.07
CA PHE A 69 -22.22 -2.46 12.90
C PHE A 69 -23.29 -2.64 11.85
N TRP A 70 -22.97 -3.40 10.82
CA TRP A 70 -23.91 -3.76 9.78
C TRP A 70 -24.75 -4.98 10.19
N ASP A 71 -26.00 -5.03 9.77
CA ASP A 71 -26.90 -6.16 9.94
C ASP A 71 -27.46 -6.64 8.59
N PRO A 72 -28.11 -7.83 8.52
CA PRO A 72 -28.59 -8.37 7.25
C PRO A 72 -29.59 -7.48 6.51
N ARG A 73 -30.40 -6.68 7.20
CA ARG A 73 -31.36 -5.74 6.57
C ARG A 73 -30.65 -4.53 5.94
N GLN A 74 -29.42 -4.31 6.34
CA GLN A 74 -28.54 -3.27 5.81
C GLN A 74 -27.56 -3.80 4.79
N GLY A 75 -27.66 -5.09 4.43
CA GLY A 75 -26.91 -5.72 3.37
C GLY A 75 -25.68 -6.54 3.78
N ILE A 76 -25.42 -6.75 5.09
CA ILE A 76 -24.30 -7.64 5.46
C ILE A 76 -24.61 -9.09 5.10
N GLY A 77 -23.62 -9.80 4.59
CA GLY A 77 -23.72 -11.23 4.27
C GLY A 77 -24.24 -11.51 2.87
N PRO A 78 -24.56 -12.78 2.58
CA PRO A 78 -24.90 -13.88 3.51
C PRO A 78 -23.73 -14.45 4.31
N VAL A 79 -22.49 -14.37 3.78
CA VAL A 79 -21.25 -14.69 4.51
C VAL A 79 -20.37 -13.46 4.61
N PHE A 80 -19.52 -13.37 5.63
CA PHE A 80 -18.67 -12.20 5.91
C PHE A 80 -17.53 -12.56 6.86
N THR A 81 -16.50 -11.70 6.94
CA THR A 81 -15.39 -11.84 7.90
C THR A 81 -15.64 -11.03 9.18
N GLN A 82 -16.17 -9.82 9.06
CA GLN A 82 -16.42 -8.89 10.17
C GLN A 82 -17.74 -8.14 9.97
N LYS A 83 -18.19 -7.42 11.03
CA LYS A 83 -19.45 -6.67 11.01
C LYS A 83 -19.30 -5.17 10.78
N ASN A 84 -18.07 -4.67 10.75
CA ASN A 84 -17.73 -3.26 10.48
C ASN A 84 -16.23 -3.13 10.15
N CYS A 85 -15.84 -2.00 9.55
CA CYS A 85 -14.45 -1.74 9.18
C CYS A 85 -13.56 -1.55 10.42
N THR A 86 -14.08 -0.95 11.50
CA THR A 86 -13.31 -0.73 12.73
C THR A 86 -13.05 -2.02 13.53
N ALA A 87 -13.64 -3.16 13.17
CA ALA A 87 -13.24 -4.44 13.74
C ALA A 87 -11.76 -4.77 13.43
N CYS A 88 -11.28 -4.34 12.27
CA CYS A 88 -9.90 -4.54 11.81
C CYS A 88 -9.11 -3.23 11.71
N HIS A 89 -9.75 -2.09 11.46
CA HIS A 89 -9.09 -0.79 11.28
C HIS A 89 -9.34 0.15 12.47
N ALA A 90 -8.86 -0.21 13.68
CA ALA A 90 -9.14 0.53 14.91
C ALA A 90 -7.93 0.84 15.80
N SER A 91 -6.72 0.41 15.45
CA SER A 91 -5.56 0.63 16.31
C SER A 91 -4.60 1.68 15.71
N PRO A 92 -4.31 2.75 16.46
CA PRO A 92 -4.76 3.13 17.82
C PRO A 92 -6.17 3.76 17.85
N VAL A 93 -6.70 4.22 16.73
CA VAL A 93 -8.05 4.79 16.56
C VAL A 93 -8.63 4.35 15.22
N ALA A 94 -9.91 4.65 14.97
CA ALA A 94 -10.58 4.35 13.70
C ALA A 94 -9.78 4.85 12.48
N GLY A 95 -9.63 4.00 11.46
CA GLY A 95 -8.72 4.21 10.33
C GLY A 95 -7.29 3.70 10.58
N GLY A 96 -6.99 3.22 11.76
CA GLY A 96 -5.71 2.56 12.08
C GLY A 96 -5.61 1.15 11.51
N GLY A 97 -4.62 0.42 11.97
CA GLY A 97 -4.43 -0.98 11.63
C GLY A 97 -5.17 -1.94 12.56
N SER A 98 -4.87 -3.21 12.42
CA SER A 98 -5.46 -4.25 13.26
C SER A 98 -5.14 -4.04 14.74
N PRO A 99 -6.16 -4.14 15.63
CA PRO A 99 -5.98 -3.95 17.08
C PRO A 99 -5.25 -5.11 17.77
N GLY A 100 -4.59 -5.96 17.05
CA GLY A 100 -3.82 -7.09 17.56
C GLY A 100 -3.49 -8.09 16.47
N ASN A 101 -2.98 -9.25 16.85
CA ASN A 101 -2.57 -10.29 15.90
C ASN A 101 -3.67 -11.36 15.64
N THR A 102 -4.88 -11.17 16.12
CA THR A 102 -5.99 -12.14 16.03
C THR A 102 -7.01 -11.80 14.97
N LYS A 103 -7.06 -10.56 14.52
CA LYS A 103 -7.98 -10.07 13.48
C LYS A 103 -7.24 -10.06 12.13
N LYS A 104 -7.31 -11.18 11.44
CA LYS A 104 -6.66 -11.39 10.15
C LYS A 104 -7.66 -12.00 9.20
N ASP A 105 -7.60 -11.55 7.96
CA ASP A 105 -8.25 -12.24 6.87
C ASP A 105 -7.47 -13.49 6.51
N THR A 106 -8.17 -14.52 6.12
CA THR A 106 -7.58 -15.78 5.67
C THR A 106 -7.81 -15.90 4.19
N LEU A 107 -6.74 -16.01 3.43
CA LEU A 107 -6.77 -16.35 2.02
C LEU A 107 -6.53 -17.84 1.86
N PHE A 108 -7.20 -18.46 0.89
CA PHE A 108 -6.94 -19.84 0.52
C PHE A 108 -6.93 -20.02 -1.00
N GLY A 109 -6.26 -21.06 -1.45
CA GLY A 109 -6.14 -21.43 -2.85
C GLY A 109 -5.33 -22.72 -2.98
N THR A 110 -5.03 -23.12 -4.19
CA THR A 110 -4.17 -24.26 -4.46
C THR A 110 -3.23 -24.02 -5.62
N THR A 111 -2.15 -24.79 -5.69
CA THR A 111 -1.28 -24.84 -6.86
C THR A 111 -1.67 -26.05 -7.69
N SER A 112 -2.06 -25.85 -8.94
CA SER A 112 -2.37 -26.90 -9.88
C SER A 112 -1.13 -27.74 -10.23
N SER A 113 -1.32 -28.92 -10.82
CA SER A 113 -0.22 -29.83 -11.20
C SER A 113 0.77 -29.24 -12.22
N ASP A 114 0.36 -28.23 -12.98
CA ASP A 114 1.20 -27.47 -13.91
C ASP A 114 1.94 -26.28 -13.25
N GLY A 115 1.77 -26.11 -11.93
CA GLY A 115 2.36 -25.00 -11.16
C GLY A 115 1.54 -23.71 -11.19
N SER A 116 0.41 -23.66 -11.89
CA SER A 116 -0.45 -22.48 -11.90
C SER A 116 -1.24 -22.34 -10.61
N PHE A 117 -1.52 -21.08 -10.23
CA PHE A 117 -2.38 -20.78 -9.08
C PHE A 117 -3.86 -20.96 -9.46
N ASN A 118 -4.61 -21.60 -8.56
CA ASN A 118 -6.05 -21.72 -8.63
C ASN A 118 -6.68 -21.14 -7.34
N ALA A 119 -7.51 -20.12 -7.50
CA ALA A 119 -8.20 -19.44 -6.40
C ALA A 119 -9.36 -20.26 -5.79
N LEU A 120 -9.67 -21.44 -6.31
CA LEU A 120 -10.81 -22.28 -5.90
C LEU A 120 -12.15 -21.51 -5.96
N PRO A 121 -12.51 -20.88 -7.09
CA PRO A 121 -13.70 -20.01 -7.17
C PRO A 121 -15.01 -20.79 -6.97
N ASN A 122 -15.03 -22.09 -7.29
CA ASN A 122 -16.19 -22.96 -7.07
C ASN A 122 -16.36 -23.38 -5.61
N GLU A 123 -15.44 -22.97 -4.74
CA GLU A 123 -15.44 -23.26 -3.30
C GLU A 123 -15.40 -22.00 -2.44
N GLY A 124 -15.80 -20.86 -3.03
CA GLY A 124 -15.87 -19.58 -2.32
C GLY A 124 -14.53 -18.82 -2.21
N GLY A 125 -13.45 -19.30 -2.88
CA GLY A 125 -12.14 -18.65 -2.81
C GLY A 125 -12.12 -17.30 -3.54
N ILE A 126 -11.21 -16.44 -3.16
CA ILE A 126 -9.90 -16.53 -2.48
C ILE A 126 -9.95 -16.17 -0.98
N LEU A 127 -10.95 -15.39 -0.52
CA LEU A 127 -11.05 -14.88 0.85
C LEU A 127 -12.08 -15.69 1.63
N LEU A 128 -11.68 -16.23 2.78
CA LEU A 128 -12.53 -17.03 3.66
C LEU A 128 -13.49 -16.13 4.45
N GLN A 129 -14.77 -16.23 4.19
CA GLN A 129 -15.84 -15.53 4.93
C GLN A 129 -16.44 -16.48 5.99
N ASN A 130 -15.76 -16.60 7.12
CA ASN A 130 -16.01 -17.63 8.14
C ASN A 130 -17.21 -17.35 9.07
N ARG A 131 -18.03 -16.35 8.77
CA ARG A 131 -19.27 -16.01 9.47
C ARG A 131 -20.43 -15.96 8.49
N SER A 132 -21.63 -16.15 9.01
CA SER A 132 -22.84 -16.04 8.20
C SER A 132 -23.96 -15.28 8.91
N VAL A 133 -24.97 -14.90 8.14
CA VAL A 133 -26.18 -14.25 8.63
C VAL A 133 -27.03 -15.15 9.52
N SER A 134 -26.76 -16.47 9.59
CA SER A 134 -27.45 -17.37 10.52
C SER A 134 -27.35 -16.93 11.99
N SER A 135 -26.28 -16.18 12.32
CA SER A 135 -26.13 -15.59 13.65
C SER A 135 -27.13 -14.46 13.96
N PHE A 136 -27.84 -13.94 12.95
CA PHE A 136 -28.87 -12.90 13.07
C PHE A 136 -30.27 -13.42 12.71
N ILE A 137 -30.35 -14.39 11.81
CA ILE A 137 -31.59 -14.91 11.22
C ILE A 137 -31.72 -16.37 11.59
N PRO A 138 -32.53 -16.72 12.64
CA PRO A 138 -32.64 -18.10 13.12
C PRO A 138 -33.13 -19.11 12.07
N GLN A 139 -33.86 -18.64 11.05
CA GLN A 139 -34.37 -19.49 9.96
C GLN A 139 -33.31 -19.76 8.86
N CYS A 140 -32.24 -19.00 8.84
CA CYS A 140 -31.12 -19.21 7.94
C CYS A 140 -30.18 -20.26 8.53
N THR A 141 -29.99 -21.38 7.84
CA THR A 141 -29.13 -22.49 8.28
C THR A 141 -27.75 -22.46 7.61
N LEU A 142 -27.46 -21.40 6.85
CA LEU A 142 -26.18 -21.24 6.15
C LEU A 142 -25.03 -21.15 7.16
N PRO A 143 -24.03 -22.04 7.13
CA PRO A 143 -22.82 -21.89 7.93
C PRO A 143 -21.92 -20.76 7.38
N GLY A 144 -20.98 -20.27 8.18
CA GLY A 144 -19.81 -19.57 7.66
C GLY A 144 -18.93 -20.53 6.87
N GLU A 145 -18.11 -19.99 6.00
CA GLU A 145 -17.20 -20.78 5.16
C GLU A 145 -16.13 -21.51 5.99
N ALA A 146 -15.68 -22.64 5.47
CA ALA A 146 -14.53 -23.39 5.97
C ALA A 146 -13.44 -23.46 4.88
N ILE A 147 -12.19 -23.60 5.27
CA ILE A 147 -11.10 -23.80 4.31
C ILE A 147 -11.34 -25.14 3.61
N PRO A 148 -11.41 -25.17 2.25
CA PRO A 148 -11.56 -26.40 1.48
C PRO A 148 -10.41 -27.38 1.73
N THR A 149 -10.71 -28.69 1.63
CA THR A 149 -9.70 -29.74 1.91
C THR A 149 -8.60 -29.82 0.86
N ASP A 150 -8.84 -29.33 -0.33
CA ASP A 150 -7.90 -29.27 -1.45
C ASP A 150 -7.13 -27.94 -1.51
N ALA A 151 -7.41 -27.01 -0.61
CA ALA A 151 -6.62 -25.79 -0.44
C ALA A 151 -5.22 -26.15 0.11
N THR A 152 -4.21 -25.97 -0.73
CA THR A 152 -2.79 -26.21 -0.35
C THR A 152 -2.03 -24.93 -0.01
N LEU A 153 -2.58 -23.78 -0.39
CA LEU A 153 -2.06 -22.45 -0.03
C LEU A 153 -3.02 -21.78 0.93
N ILE A 154 -2.50 -21.36 2.06
CA ILE A 154 -3.25 -20.63 3.08
C ILE A 154 -2.37 -19.50 3.59
N ASP A 155 -2.87 -18.28 3.52
CA ASP A 155 -2.19 -17.10 4.08
C ASP A 155 -3.12 -16.32 4.99
N LYS A 156 -2.53 -15.53 5.88
CA LYS A 156 -3.27 -14.63 6.79
C LYS A 156 -2.78 -13.21 6.61
N ARG A 157 -3.69 -12.29 6.35
CA ARG A 157 -3.38 -10.87 6.18
C ARG A 157 -3.89 -10.03 7.33
N LEU A 158 -2.95 -9.28 7.92
CA LEU A 158 -3.25 -8.31 8.97
C LEU A 158 -3.74 -7.01 8.33
N ALA A 159 -4.83 -6.43 8.82
CA ALA A 159 -5.34 -5.17 8.28
C ALA A 159 -4.29 -4.05 8.43
N PRO A 160 -3.84 -3.43 7.33
CA PRO A 160 -2.91 -2.30 7.39
C PRO A 160 -3.62 -1.03 7.87
N GLN A 161 -2.85 0.00 8.17
CA GLN A 161 -3.41 1.32 8.45
C GLN A 161 -4.01 1.92 7.18
N ALA A 162 -5.18 2.55 7.34
CA ALA A 162 -5.89 3.27 6.28
C ALA A 162 -5.63 4.79 6.29
N TYR A 163 -4.68 5.25 7.10
CA TYR A 163 -4.29 6.65 7.16
C TYR A 163 -3.63 7.12 5.86
N GLY A 164 -4.00 8.33 5.39
CA GLY A 164 -3.38 8.95 4.22
C GLY A 164 -3.73 8.31 2.88
N MET A 165 -4.70 7.39 2.82
CA MET A 165 -5.06 6.70 1.57
C MET A 165 -5.49 7.67 0.46
N GLY A 166 -6.15 8.81 0.78
CA GLY A 166 -6.50 9.81 -0.23
C GLY A 166 -5.30 10.51 -0.85
N LEU A 167 -4.22 10.69 -0.09
CA LEU A 167 -2.97 11.20 -0.66
C LEU A 167 -2.34 10.17 -1.61
N ILE A 168 -2.34 8.87 -1.23
CA ILE A 168 -1.86 7.78 -2.11
C ILE A 168 -2.70 7.72 -3.40
N ASP A 169 -4.02 7.79 -3.28
CA ASP A 169 -4.93 7.77 -4.44
C ASP A 169 -4.64 8.91 -5.42
N SER A 170 -4.27 10.06 -4.88
CA SER A 170 -3.98 11.30 -5.60
C SER A 170 -2.59 11.35 -6.25
N ILE A 171 -1.71 10.37 -6.05
CA ILE A 171 -0.40 10.29 -6.71
C ILE A 171 -0.59 9.96 -8.20
N PRO A 172 0.01 10.73 -9.13
CA PRO A 172 -0.02 10.42 -10.55
C PRO A 172 0.63 9.05 -10.83
N ILE A 173 -0.03 8.21 -11.62
CA ILE A 173 0.50 6.87 -11.98
C ILE A 173 1.85 6.95 -12.68
N THR A 174 2.08 8.00 -13.48
CA THR A 174 3.37 8.24 -14.14
C THR A 174 4.52 8.45 -13.16
N ALA A 175 4.26 9.04 -11.99
CA ALA A 175 5.26 9.21 -10.95
C ALA A 175 5.64 7.86 -10.32
N ILE A 176 4.68 6.96 -10.13
CA ILE A 176 4.95 5.59 -9.64
C ILE A 176 5.75 4.81 -10.68
N GLN A 177 5.33 4.84 -11.94
CA GLN A 177 6.03 4.15 -13.05
C GLN A 177 7.46 4.65 -13.23
N ALA A 178 7.71 5.94 -13.03
CA ALA A 178 9.06 6.52 -13.13
C ALA A 178 10.05 5.97 -12.09
N ASN A 179 9.55 5.41 -10.98
CA ASN A 179 10.37 4.76 -9.95
C ASN A 179 10.70 3.28 -10.26
N ALA A 180 10.06 2.68 -11.28
CA ALA A 180 10.31 1.29 -11.69
C ALA A 180 11.60 1.19 -12.55
N VAL A 181 12.72 1.57 -11.96
CA VAL A 181 14.05 1.60 -12.59
C VAL A 181 15.06 0.88 -11.71
N ASN A 182 16.18 0.45 -12.30
CA ASN A 182 17.27 -0.12 -11.52
C ASN A 182 17.87 0.94 -10.58
N LYS A 183 17.75 0.71 -9.28
CA LYS A 183 18.19 1.60 -8.20
C LYS A 183 19.55 1.19 -7.59
N GLY A 184 20.19 0.17 -8.14
CA GLY A 184 21.38 -0.46 -7.56
C GLY A 184 21.03 -1.51 -6.51
N MET A 185 22.05 -2.19 -5.96
CA MET A 185 21.91 -3.24 -4.94
C MET A 185 20.94 -4.37 -5.29
N GLY A 186 20.67 -4.59 -6.58
CA GLY A 186 19.71 -5.59 -7.06
C GLY A 186 18.25 -5.15 -6.98
N ILE A 187 17.97 -3.88 -6.67
CA ILE A 187 16.63 -3.35 -6.49
C ILE A 187 16.15 -2.68 -7.78
N GLN A 188 14.99 -3.07 -8.25
CA GLN A 188 14.32 -2.44 -9.40
C GLN A 188 12.87 -2.10 -9.07
N GLY A 189 12.08 -3.09 -8.63
CA GLY A 189 10.64 -2.98 -8.43
C GLY A 189 9.85 -2.97 -9.74
N VAL A 190 8.55 -3.26 -9.64
CA VAL A 190 7.62 -3.29 -10.78
C VAL A 190 6.30 -2.63 -10.39
N ALA A 191 5.78 -1.72 -11.22
CA ALA A 191 4.42 -1.22 -11.03
C ALA A 191 3.42 -2.33 -11.39
N ASN A 192 2.53 -2.72 -10.47
CA ASN A 192 1.48 -3.68 -10.78
C ASN A 192 0.48 -3.07 -11.76
N ILE A 193 0.16 -3.81 -12.83
CA ILE A 193 -0.87 -3.37 -13.78
C ILE A 193 -2.12 -4.21 -13.53
N VAL A 194 -3.17 -3.50 -13.17
CA VAL A 194 -4.47 -4.08 -12.78
C VAL A 194 -5.61 -3.33 -13.47
N PRO A 195 -6.79 -3.92 -13.63
CA PRO A 195 -7.95 -3.18 -14.13
C PRO A 195 -8.42 -2.14 -13.09
N ASP A 196 -8.80 -0.96 -13.57
CA ASP A 196 -9.57 0.00 -12.76
C ASP A 196 -11.05 -0.46 -12.65
N GLN A 197 -11.89 0.34 -12.00
CA GLN A 197 -13.31 0.05 -11.83
C GLN A 197 -14.11 0.00 -13.16
N ASN A 198 -13.52 0.41 -14.27
CA ASN A 198 -14.10 0.36 -15.61
C ASN A 198 -13.46 -0.75 -16.48
N GLY A 199 -12.56 -1.53 -15.92
CA GLY A 199 -11.82 -2.58 -16.61
C GLY A 199 -10.60 -2.11 -17.42
N ASN A 200 -10.20 -0.83 -17.35
CA ASN A 200 -9.04 -0.33 -18.07
C ASN A 200 -7.74 -0.65 -17.32
N PRO A 201 -6.69 -1.13 -18.01
CA PRO A 201 -5.42 -1.43 -17.37
C PRO A 201 -4.75 -0.15 -16.86
N THR A 202 -4.34 -0.15 -15.60
CA THR A 202 -3.66 0.98 -14.95
C THR A 202 -2.79 0.50 -13.79
N VAL A 203 -2.08 1.43 -13.12
CA VAL A 203 -1.21 1.10 -12.00
C VAL A 203 -2.03 0.88 -10.73
N GLY A 204 -1.85 -0.28 -10.11
CA GLY A 204 -2.37 -0.58 -8.79
C GLY A 204 -1.65 0.19 -7.68
N LYS A 205 -2.40 0.62 -6.66
CA LYS A 205 -1.88 1.42 -5.54
C LYS A 205 -2.22 0.83 -4.17
N PHE A 206 -3.30 0.05 -4.08
CA PHE A 206 -3.86 -0.43 -2.81
C PHE A 206 -3.80 -1.94 -2.69
N GLY A 207 -3.82 -2.42 -1.44
CA GLY A 207 -3.58 -3.79 -1.08
C GLY A 207 -2.11 -4.16 -0.95
N TYR A 208 -1.82 -5.34 -0.41
CA TYR A 208 -0.45 -5.82 -0.22
C TYR A 208 0.28 -6.16 -1.52
N LYS A 209 -0.47 -6.44 -2.56
CA LYS A 209 0.04 -6.76 -3.91
C LYS A 209 -0.25 -5.63 -4.92
N ALA A 210 -0.65 -4.44 -4.46
CA ALA A 210 -1.12 -3.34 -5.32
C ALA A 210 -2.23 -3.81 -6.27
N GLU A 211 -3.18 -4.58 -5.77
CA GLU A 211 -4.24 -5.24 -6.52
C GLU A 211 -5.42 -4.36 -6.90
N ALA A 212 -5.53 -3.16 -6.33
CA ALA A 212 -6.56 -2.18 -6.68
C ALA A 212 -5.95 -0.84 -7.12
N ALA A 213 -6.52 -0.26 -8.18
CA ALA A 213 -6.00 0.95 -8.80
C ALA A 213 -6.42 2.23 -8.05
N THR A 214 -7.64 2.28 -7.53
CA THR A 214 -8.22 3.45 -6.88
C THR A 214 -8.75 3.11 -5.50
N LEU A 215 -8.83 4.13 -4.64
CA LEU A 215 -9.37 3.95 -3.28
C LEU A 215 -10.83 3.52 -3.30
N VAL A 216 -11.65 4.08 -4.19
CA VAL A 216 -13.06 3.71 -4.31
C VAL A 216 -13.23 2.25 -4.74
N GLN A 217 -12.38 1.77 -5.67
CA GLN A 217 -12.37 0.38 -6.08
C GLN A 217 -12.01 -0.53 -4.91
N PHE A 218 -10.95 -0.20 -4.16
CA PHE A 218 -10.51 -0.97 -3.00
C PHE A 218 -11.60 -1.07 -1.93
N ILE A 219 -12.33 0.03 -1.67
CA ILE A 219 -13.47 0.05 -0.73
C ILE A 219 -14.61 -0.87 -1.23
N GLY A 220 -14.94 -0.80 -2.52
CA GLY A 220 -15.97 -1.67 -3.11
C GLY A 220 -15.62 -3.15 -2.97
N MET A 221 -14.37 -3.53 -3.25
CA MET A 221 -13.86 -4.89 -3.06
C MET A 221 -13.90 -5.31 -1.58
N ALA A 222 -13.54 -4.41 -0.65
CA ALA A 222 -13.59 -4.70 0.78
C ALA A 222 -15.03 -4.84 1.30
N LEU A 223 -15.97 -4.04 0.82
CA LEU A 223 -17.39 -4.19 1.18
C LEU A 223 -17.93 -5.58 0.85
N THR A 224 -17.63 -6.09 -0.35
CA THR A 224 -18.07 -7.42 -0.77
C THR A 224 -17.25 -8.52 -0.07
N GLY A 225 -15.92 -8.41 -0.10
CA GLY A 225 -15.04 -9.44 0.46
C GLY A 225 -15.11 -9.56 1.99
N GLU A 226 -15.14 -8.43 2.71
CA GLU A 226 -15.10 -8.42 4.17
C GLU A 226 -16.48 -8.50 4.82
N LEU A 227 -17.47 -7.81 4.23
CA LEU A 227 -18.79 -7.65 4.81
C LEU A 227 -19.89 -8.38 4.03
N GLY A 228 -19.59 -8.93 2.85
CA GLY A 228 -20.57 -9.52 1.96
C GLY A 228 -21.57 -8.50 1.41
N ILE A 229 -21.21 -7.20 1.36
CA ILE A 229 -22.09 -6.14 0.88
C ILE A 229 -21.82 -5.91 -0.60
N THR A 230 -22.71 -6.36 -1.47
CA THR A 230 -22.66 -6.10 -2.90
C THR A 230 -22.85 -4.61 -3.19
N ASN A 231 -22.16 -4.11 -4.20
CA ASN A 231 -22.09 -2.67 -4.52
C ASN A 231 -21.77 -2.48 -6.02
N PRO A 232 -21.79 -1.26 -6.58
CA PRO A 232 -21.55 -1.05 -8.00
C PRO A 232 -20.17 -1.48 -8.55
N ILE A 233 -19.16 -1.66 -7.68
CA ILE A 233 -17.83 -2.17 -8.05
C ILE A 233 -17.85 -3.71 -8.10
N SER A 234 -18.53 -4.33 -7.15
CA SER A 234 -18.67 -5.78 -7.01
C SER A 234 -20.14 -6.12 -6.83
N PRO A 235 -20.91 -6.16 -7.95
CA PRO A 235 -22.38 -6.29 -7.90
C PRO A 235 -22.86 -7.71 -7.64
N ASP A 236 -22.00 -8.68 -7.88
CA ASP A 236 -22.36 -10.10 -7.79
C ASP A 236 -22.11 -10.62 -6.36
N GLU A 237 -23.10 -11.36 -5.87
CA GLU A 237 -23.02 -12.02 -4.55
C GLU A 237 -21.96 -13.12 -4.55
N GLN A 238 -21.15 -13.16 -3.51
CA GLN A 238 -20.21 -14.28 -3.32
C GLN A 238 -20.96 -15.50 -2.82
N LEU A 239 -20.85 -16.61 -3.58
CA LEU A 239 -21.52 -17.85 -3.25
C LEU A 239 -20.75 -18.61 -2.15
N PRO A 240 -21.33 -18.80 -0.96
CA PRO A 240 -20.68 -19.49 0.15
C PRO A 240 -20.22 -20.89 -0.25
N GLN A 241 -18.96 -21.20 -0.15
CA GLN A 241 -18.37 -22.47 -0.65
C GLN A 241 -18.80 -22.79 -2.10
N GLY A 242 -19.03 -21.76 -2.93
CA GLY A 242 -19.55 -21.92 -4.28
C GLY A 242 -21.00 -22.42 -4.38
N GLN A 243 -21.74 -22.50 -3.27
CA GLN A 243 -23.09 -23.04 -3.23
C GLN A 243 -24.15 -21.93 -3.32
N PRO A 244 -25.32 -22.22 -3.94
CA PRO A 244 -26.44 -21.28 -3.96
C PRO A 244 -26.86 -20.85 -2.55
N ILE A 245 -27.20 -19.56 -2.40
CA ILE A 245 -27.67 -19.01 -1.13
C ILE A 245 -29.11 -19.42 -0.89
N PRO A 246 -29.44 -20.01 0.28
CA PRO A 246 -30.83 -20.30 0.65
C PRO A 246 -31.67 -19.00 0.68
N PRO A 247 -32.90 -18.98 0.12
CA PRO A 247 -33.72 -17.77 0.02
C PRO A 247 -33.99 -17.07 1.35
N ASN A 248 -34.06 -17.81 2.47
CA ASN A 248 -34.24 -17.28 3.81
C ASN A 248 -32.96 -16.67 4.43
N CYS A 249 -31.84 -16.72 3.73
CA CYS A 249 -30.55 -16.15 4.13
C CYS A 249 -30.25 -14.81 3.45
N GLN A 250 -31.05 -14.41 2.45
CA GLN A 250 -30.90 -13.16 1.71
C GLN A 250 -32.09 -12.26 1.99
N VAL A 251 -31.90 -11.20 2.76
CA VAL A 251 -32.99 -10.35 3.26
C VAL A 251 -32.89 -8.90 2.78
N ALA A 252 -31.80 -8.52 2.17
CA ALA A 252 -31.60 -7.23 1.51
C ALA A 252 -31.70 -7.37 -0.01
N PRO A 253 -32.15 -6.35 -0.75
CA PRO A 253 -32.12 -6.35 -2.20
C PRO A 253 -30.68 -6.26 -2.73
N GLU A 254 -30.46 -6.76 -3.95
CA GLU A 254 -29.20 -6.68 -4.66
C GLU A 254 -29.21 -5.56 -5.73
N PRO A 255 -28.12 -4.81 -5.91
CA PRO A 255 -26.96 -4.78 -4.99
C PRO A 255 -27.37 -4.16 -3.64
N ASN A 256 -26.76 -4.65 -2.54
CA ASN A 256 -27.08 -4.20 -1.17
C ASN A 256 -26.78 -2.71 -0.95
N ASP A 257 -25.76 -2.19 -1.61
CA ASP A 257 -25.43 -0.75 -1.65
C ASP A 257 -25.48 -0.24 -3.09
N ASN A 258 -26.25 0.78 -3.33
CA ASN A 258 -26.30 1.48 -4.63
C ASN A 258 -25.10 2.42 -4.90
N GLY A 259 -24.06 2.34 -4.08
CA GLY A 259 -22.87 3.17 -4.09
C GLY A 259 -22.87 4.30 -3.05
N SER A 260 -23.99 4.53 -2.36
CA SER A 260 -24.11 5.63 -1.40
C SER A 260 -23.24 5.43 -0.16
N GLN A 261 -23.23 4.21 0.41
CA GLN A 261 -22.42 3.90 1.57
C GLN A 261 -20.95 3.75 1.20
N MET A 262 -20.67 3.15 0.04
CA MET A 262 -19.31 3.04 -0.51
C MET A 262 -18.66 4.42 -0.67
N ILE A 263 -19.35 5.38 -1.27
CA ILE A 263 -18.85 6.76 -1.44
C ILE A 263 -18.76 7.48 -0.09
N ALA A 264 -19.68 7.25 0.83
CA ALA A 264 -19.56 7.84 2.16
C ALA A 264 -18.30 7.32 2.90
N ILE A 265 -18.01 6.00 2.86
CA ILE A 265 -16.76 5.45 3.41
C ILE A 265 -15.54 6.04 2.69
N PHE A 266 -15.61 6.19 1.36
CA PHE A 266 -14.56 6.85 0.59
C PHE A 266 -14.31 8.28 1.08
N HIS A 267 -15.34 9.07 1.37
CA HIS A 267 -15.19 10.43 1.90
C HIS A 267 -14.44 10.47 3.25
N TYR A 268 -14.67 9.52 4.12
CA TYR A 268 -13.89 9.40 5.35
C TYR A 268 -12.42 9.10 5.05
N LEU A 269 -12.15 8.07 4.26
CA LEU A 269 -10.79 7.60 4.01
C LEU A 269 -9.96 8.53 3.10
N VAL A 270 -10.60 9.21 2.13
CA VAL A 270 -9.90 10.13 1.23
C VAL A 270 -9.36 11.36 1.95
N TYR A 271 -10.05 11.79 3.00
CA TYR A 271 -9.63 12.94 3.81
C TYR A 271 -8.97 12.55 5.14
N LEU A 272 -8.84 11.27 5.45
CA LEU A 272 -8.18 10.81 6.67
C LEU A 272 -6.67 11.11 6.61
N ALA A 273 -6.19 11.90 7.59
CA ALA A 273 -4.80 12.32 7.61
C ALA A 273 -3.83 11.15 7.84
N PRO A 274 -2.63 11.18 7.23
CA PRO A 274 -1.56 10.27 7.64
C PRO A 274 -1.08 10.62 9.05
N ASN A 275 -0.51 9.64 9.77
CA ASN A 275 0.17 9.93 11.02
C ASN A 275 1.39 10.82 10.76
N PRO A 276 1.59 11.89 11.54
CA PRO A 276 2.79 12.68 11.42
C PRO A 276 3.99 11.91 11.97
N PRO A 277 5.18 12.04 11.36
CA PRO A 277 6.41 11.58 11.96
C PRO A 277 6.72 12.38 13.23
N ALA A 278 7.55 11.79 14.11
CA ALA A 278 8.03 12.52 15.28
C ALA A 278 8.76 13.81 14.89
N SER A 279 8.61 14.84 15.71
CA SER A 279 9.22 16.16 15.46
C SER A 279 10.76 16.16 15.54
N ASN A 280 11.35 15.23 16.29
CA ASN A 280 12.79 15.08 16.47
C ASN A 280 13.21 13.64 16.20
N PRO A 281 13.34 13.22 14.92
CA PRO A 281 13.78 11.88 14.58
C PRO A 281 15.26 11.68 14.95
N ASN A 282 15.67 10.42 15.21
CA ASN A 282 17.08 10.07 15.39
C ASN A 282 17.85 10.38 14.10
N GLN A 283 18.74 11.37 14.15
CA GLN A 283 19.47 11.86 12.96
C GLN A 283 20.47 10.83 12.42
N ASN A 284 21.18 10.09 13.31
CA ASN A 284 22.06 9.02 12.88
C ASN A 284 21.27 7.90 12.20
N GLY A 285 20.13 7.51 12.79
CA GLY A 285 19.21 6.54 12.20
C GLY A 285 18.67 6.98 10.84
N GLN A 286 18.36 8.26 10.65
CA GLN A 286 17.96 8.81 9.36
C GLN A 286 19.07 8.73 8.30
N ALA A 287 20.30 9.05 8.69
CA ALA A 287 21.46 8.91 7.80
C ALA A 287 21.71 7.44 7.42
N LEU A 288 21.61 6.53 8.41
CA LEU A 288 21.75 5.10 8.21
C LEU A 288 20.65 4.53 7.32
N PHE A 289 19.41 5.00 7.43
CA PHE A 289 18.29 4.58 6.57
C PHE A 289 18.62 4.78 5.09
N SER A 290 19.26 5.87 4.74
CA SER A 290 19.71 6.13 3.36
C SER A 290 20.96 5.34 3.00
N SER A 291 21.99 5.33 3.86
CA SER A 291 23.31 4.74 3.55
C SER A 291 23.27 3.21 3.48
N VAL A 292 22.38 2.56 4.25
CA VAL A 292 22.17 1.10 4.23
C VAL A 292 21.38 0.69 2.98
N GLY A 293 20.59 1.60 2.38
CA GLY A 293 19.81 1.37 1.18
C GLY A 293 18.30 1.19 1.40
N CYS A 294 17.77 1.39 2.62
CA CYS A 294 16.32 1.33 2.88
C CYS A 294 15.55 2.33 2.00
N ALA A 295 16.14 3.51 1.76
CA ALA A 295 15.56 4.57 0.95
C ALA A 295 15.38 4.21 -0.55
N LEU A 296 15.95 3.09 -1.02
CA LEU A 296 15.79 2.65 -2.42
C LEU A 296 14.36 2.15 -2.71
N CYS A 297 13.66 1.59 -1.69
CA CYS A 297 12.25 1.21 -1.77
C CYS A 297 11.38 2.16 -0.93
N HIS A 298 11.83 2.51 0.27
CA HIS A 298 11.14 3.40 1.20
C HIS A 298 11.60 4.85 0.98
N LEU A 299 11.13 5.47 -0.12
CA LEU A 299 11.54 6.81 -0.55
C LEU A 299 11.42 7.83 0.58
N THR A 300 12.51 8.55 0.86
CA THR A 300 12.50 9.66 1.82
C THR A 300 11.66 10.83 1.28
N PRO A 301 11.19 11.76 2.12
CA PRO A 301 10.29 12.84 1.68
C PRO A 301 10.83 13.74 0.56
N ASP A 302 12.14 13.89 0.45
CA ASP A 302 12.82 14.62 -0.63
C ASP A 302 12.83 13.89 -1.97
N MET A 303 12.71 12.56 -1.95
CA MET A 303 12.57 11.69 -3.12
C MET A 303 11.12 11.22 -3.32
N GLY A 304 10.20 11.59 -2.42
CA GLY A 304 8.83 11.14 -2.37
C GLY A 304 7.94 11.73 -3.45
N TYR A 305 6.67 11.42 -3.34
CA TYR A 305 5.65 11.82 -4.31
C TYR A 305 5.04 13.19 -3.97
N THR A 306 4.45 13.79 -5.00
CA THR A 306 3.51 14.91 -4.89
C THR A 306 2.20 14.50 -5.55
N THR A 307 1.07 14.83 -4.96
CA THR A 307 -0.25 14.60 -5.55
C THR A 307 -0.45 15.43 -6.81
N GLY A 308 -1.37 14.99 -7.66
CA GLY A 308 -1.71 15.71 -8.89
C GLY A 308 -2.19 17.15 -8.65
N PRO A 309 -2.10 18.02 -9.68
CA PRO A 309 -2.42 19.44 -9.53
C PRO A 309 -3.93 19.74 -9.41
N LYS A 310 -4.78 18.83 -9.86
CA LYS A 310 -6.24 18.98 -9.86
C LYS A 310 -6.91 17.68 -9.44
N ILE A 311 -7.01 17.47 -8.12
CA ILE A 311 -7.68 16.29 -7.60
C ILE A 311 -9.19 16.52 -7.54
N SER A 312 -9.93 15.60 -8.14
CA SER A 312 -11.38 15.59 -8.18
C SER A 312 -11.92 14.50 -7.27
N VAL A 313 -12.80 14.88 -6.34
CA VAL A 313 -13.40 13.97 -5.36
C VAL A 313 -14.88 13.79 -5.71
N PRO A 314 -15.34 12.55 -5.96
CA PRO A 314 -16.74 12.30 -6.25
C PRO A 314 -17.61 12.61 -5.04
N VAL A 315 -18.72 13.32 -5.24
CA VAL A 315 -19.71 13.61 -4.20
C VAL A 315 -20.68 12.44 -4.05
N GLN A 316 -20.96 11.76 -5.15
CA GLN A 316 -21.81 10.58 -5.21
C GLN A 316 -21.32 9.63 -6.32
N TRP A 317 -21.70 8.37 -6.23
CA TRP A 317 -21.37 7.39 -7.25
C TRP A 317 -21.99 7.79 -8.60
N ASN A 318 -21.19 7.75 -9.67
CA ASN A 318 -21.58 8.17 -11.04
C ASN A 318 -22.23 9.56 -11.14
N GLY A 319 -21.93 10.43 -10.18
CA GLY A 319 -22.50 11.79 -10.12
C GLY A 319 -21.44 12.88 -10.23
N SER A 320 -21.76 14.03 -9.64
CA SER A 320 -20.89 15.19 -9.62
C SER A 320 -19.65 14.94 -8.76
N SER A 321 -18.57 15.66 -9.08
CA SER A 321 -17.35 15.70 -8.31
C SER A 321 -17.01 17.16 -7.96
N ILE A 322 -16.23 17.33 -6.89
CA ILE A 322 -15.68 18.62 -6.47
C ILE A 322 -14.17 18.64 -6.61
N PHE A 323 -13.62 19.80 -6.91
CA PHE A 323 -12.17 20.02 -6.83
C PHE A 323 -11.74 20.11 -5.37
N SER A 324 -10.78 19.27 -4.96
CA SER A 324 -10.19 19.31 -3.62
C SER A 324 -8.84 20.00 -3.66
N LYS A 325 -8.79 21.23 -3.15
CA LYS A 325 -7.53 21.96 -2.95
C LYS A 325 -6.67 21.28 -1.88
N ALA A 326 -7.30 20.70 -0.87
CA ALA A 326 -6.63 20.01 0.22
C ALA A 326 -5.83 18.79 -0.21
N LEU A 327 -6.24 18.14 -1.31
CA LEU A 327 -5.56 16.98 -1.89
C LEU A 327 -4.65 17.34 -3.07
N SER A 328 -4.73 18.56 -3.63
CA SER A 328 -3.98 18.94 -4.85
C SER A 328 -2.61 19.54 -4.52
N ASN A 329 -1.58 19.15 -5.27
CA ASN A 329 -0.18 19.59 -5.08
C ASN A 329 0.35 19.39 -3.65
N GLN A 330 -0.05 18.30 -2.99
CA GLN A 330 0.42 18.00 -1.64
C GLN A 330 1.64 17.08 -1.69
N PRO A 331 2.69 17.31 -0.89
CA PRO A 331 3.76 16.35 -0.69
C PRO A 331 3.21 15.11 0.02
N VAL A 332 3.72 13.93 -0.37
CA VAL A 332 3.27 12.64 0.16
C VAL A 332 4.46 11.90 0.78
N PRO A 333 4.83 12.19 2.03
CA PRO A 333 5.99 11.61 2.70
C PRO A 333 5.68 10.20 3.23
N LEU A 334 5.28 9.29 2.36
CA LEU A 334 4.79 7.95 2.76
C LEU A 334 5.90 6.94 3.03
N TYR A 335 7.14 7.23 2.67
CA TYR A 335 8.26 6.29 2.76
C TYR A 335 7.96 4.96 2.04
N SER A 336 7.58 5.07 0.78
CA SER A 336 7.32 3.94 -0.12
C SER A 336 7.39 4.40 -1.57
N ASP A 337 7.87 3.54 -2.45
CA ASP A 337 7.78 3.74 -3.90
C ASP A 337 6.51 3.14 -4.52
N LEU A 338 5.68 2.48 -3.71
CA LEU A 338 4.44 1.79 -4.11
C LEU A 338 4.63 0.71 -5.18
N LEU A 339 5.87 0.29 -5.45
CA LEU A 339 6.19 -0.78 -6.41
C LEU A 339 6.10 -2.15 -5.73
N LEU A 340 5.94 -3.17 -6.55
CA LEU A 340 6.12 -4.57 -6.17
C LEU A 340 7.62 -4.89 -6.16
N HIS A 341 8.07 -5.52 -5.08
CA HIS A 341 9.41 -6.08 -4.98
C HIS A 341 9.35 -7.55 -4.60
N ASP A 342 10.23 -8.36 -5.20
CA ASP A 342 10.40 -9.74 -4.75
C ASP A 342 11.11 -9.75 -3.39
N MET A 343 10.38 -10.19 -2.38
CA MET A 343 10.88 -10.27 -0.99
C MET A 343 11.41 -11.65 -0.62
N GLY A 344 11.46 -12.56 -1.59
CA GLY A 344 11.91 -13.94 -1.42
C GLY A 344 10.90 -14.83 -0.71
N PRO A 345 11.17 -16.16 -0.65
CA PRO A 345 10.22 -17.16 -0.16
C PRO A 345 9.97 -17.08 1.37
N THR A 346 10.86 -16.43 2.13
CA THR A 346 10.69 -16.30 3.59
C THR A 346 9.44 -15.52 3.99
N VAL A 347 9.08 -14.50 3.22
CA VAL A 347 7.87 -13.69 3.42
C VAL A 347 6.82 -13.92 2.33
N GLY A 348 7.13 -14.70 1.29
CA GLY A 348 6.20 -15.08 0.24
C GLY A 348 4.94 -15.75 0.81
N ASP A 349 3.78 -15.42 0.23
CA ASP A 349 2.46 -15.97 0.58
C ASP A 349 1.94 -17.00 -0.44
N GLY A 350 2.60 -17.10 -1.59
CA GLY A 350 2.20 -18.00 -2.67
C GLY A 350 1.05 -17.49 -3.56
N PHE A 351 0.45 -16.34 -3.25
CA PHE A 351 -0.72 -15.80 -3.95
C PHE A 351 -0.32 -14.79 -5.03
N PRO A 352 -0.45 -15.09 -6.33
CA PRO A 352 -0.23 -14.12 -7.40
C PRO A 352 -1.43 -13.19 -7.56
N MET A 353 -1.18 -11.90 -7.87
CA MET A 353 -2.23 -10.90 -8.15
C MET A 353 -1.74 -9.90 -9.21
N GLY A 354 -2.31 -9.93 -10.40
CA GLY A 354 -1.80 -9.14 -11.54
C GLY A 354 -0.37 -9.57 -11.89
N LEU A 355 0.58 -8.65 -11.91
CA LEU A 355 2.00 -8.95 -12.13
C LEU A 355 2.71 -9.45 -10.86
N ALA A 356 2.10 -9.33 -9.68
CA ALA A 356 2.69 -9.80 -8.44
C ALA A 356 2.74 -11.32 -8.40
N THR A 357 3.93 -11.88 -8.24
CA THR A 357 4.12 -13.30 -7.91
C THR A 357 3.82 -13.56 -6.43
N GLY A 358 3.83 -14.84 -6.02
CA GLY A 358 3.66 -15.21 -4.61
C GLY A 358 4.69 -14.59 -3.66
N ASN A 359 5.88 -14.21 -4.15
CA ASN A 359 6.94 -13.60 -3.35
C ASN A 359 6.96 -12.07 -3.40
N MET A 360 6.18 -11.46 -4.30
CA MET A 360 6.19 -10.01 -4.48
C MET A 360 5.16 -9.32 -3.60
N PHE A 361 5.58 -8.20 -3.00
CA PHE A 361 4.72 -7.32 -2.20
C PHE A 361 4.97 -5.86 -2.57
N ARG A 362 3.90 -5.06 -2.50
CA ARG A 362 4.01 -3.62 -2.63
C ARG A 362 4.75 -3.05 -1.42
N THR A 363 5.72 -2.17 -1.65
CA THR A 363 6.39 -1.45 -0.57
C THR A 363 5.35 -0.78 0.32
N THR A 364 5.29 -1.21 1.58
CA THR A 364 4.33 -0.67 2.55
C THR A 364 4.74 0.74 2.97
N PRO A 365 3.81 1.73 2.99
CA PRO A 365 4.07 3.02 3.62
C PRO A 365 4.52 2.88 5.07
N LEU A 366 5.54 3.65 5.47
CA LEU A 366 6.06 3.61 6.84
C LEU A 366 5.47 4.71 7.73
N TRP A 367 4.77 5.70 7.18
CA TRP A 367 4.08 6.67 8.03
C TRP A 367 3.13 5.97 9.01
N GLY A 368 3.16 6.40 10.27
CA GLY A 368 2.38 5.77 11.33
C GLY A 368 2.92 4.43 11.82
N LEU A 369 4.15 4.03 11.44
CA LEU A 369 4.76 2.79 11.93
C LEU A 369 4.89 2.79 13.45
N SER A 370 5.13 3.94 14.07
CA SER A 370 5.16 4.15 15.53
C SER A 370 3.93 3.61 16.27
N THR A 371 2.80 3.47 15.59
CA THR A 371 1.55 2.97 16.16
C THR A 371 1.28 1.50 15.86
N ARG A 372 2.16 0.82 15.11
CA ARG A 372 2.01 -0.59 14.77
C ARG A 372 2.66 -1.49 15.80
N THR A 373 1.93 -2.53 16.20
CA THR A 373 2.43 -3.54 17.13
C THR A 373 2.98 -4.78 16.41
N PHE A 374 2.46 -5.09 15.22
CA PHE A 374 2.85 -6.26 14.44
C PHE A 374 3.26 -5.83 13.03
N TYR A 375 4.28 -6.51 12.50
CA TYR A 375 4.92 -6.20 11.22
C TYR A 375 4.77 -7.34 10.23
N LEU A 376 5.00 -7.02 8.94
CA LEU A 376 4.77 -7.82 7.75
C LEU A 376 3.27 -8.02 7.47
N HIS A 377 2.94 -8.56 6.29
CA HIS A 377 1.56 -8.69 5.82
C HIS A 377 0.72 -9.60 6.73
N ASP A 378 1.34 -10.59 7.36
CA ASP A 378 0.70 -11.58 8.22
C ASP A 378 0.88 -11.33 9.73
N GLY A 379 1.62 -10.28 10.09
CA GLY A 379 1.87 -9.94 11.50
C GLY A 379 2.69 -10.99 12.25
N ARG A 380 3.57 -11.73 11.56
CA ARG A 380 4.38 -12.83 12.15
C ARG A 380 5.38 -12.37 13.18
N THR A 381 5.65 -11.10 13.32
CA THR A 381 6.56 -10.54 14.31
C THR A 381 6.10 -9.22 14.88
N ASN A 382 6.40 -8.98 16.15
CA ASN A 382 6.26 -7.69 16.83
C ASN A 382 7.62 -6.99 17.04
N SER A 383 8.72 -7.55 16.49
CA SER A 383 10.06 -6.99 16.55
C SER A 383 10.40 -6.34 15.22
N LEU A 384 10.71 -5.03 15.23
CA LEU A 384 11.14 -4.30 14.05
C LEU A 384 12.47 -4.87 13.51
N ASP A 385 13.42 -5.22 14.39
CA ASP A 385 14.66 -5.89 13.99
C ASP A 385 14.39 -7.17 13.19
N LYS A 386 13.49 -8.03 13.69
CA LYS A 386 13.12 -9.25 12.98
C LYS A 386 12.43 -8.94 11.65
N ALA A 387 11.55 -7.94 11.62
CA ALA A 387 10.89 -7.52 10.38
C ALA A 387 11.91 -7.08 9.31
N ILE A 388 12.91 -6.29 9.69
CA ILE A 388 14.00 -5.89 8.79
C ILE A 388 14.79 -7.12 8.30
N ARG A 389 15.13 -8.05 9.21
CA ARG A 389 15.89 -9.26 8.87
C ARG A 389 15.14 -10.26 7.99
N PHE A 390 13.82 -10.18 7.95
CA PHE A 390 13.00 -10.99 7.04
C PHE A 390 12.99 -10.46 5.58
N HIS A 391 13.46 -9.25 5.34
CA HIS A 391 13.57 -8.72 3.98
C HIS A 391 14.61 -9.53 3.20
N GLY A 392 14.14 -10.24 2.17
CA GLY A 392 14.94 -11.08 1.28
C GLY A 392 14.80 -10.64 -0.19
N GLY A 393 15.02 -11.56 -1.12
CA GLY A 393 14.89 -11.28 -2.55
C GLY A 393 15.69 -10.05 -2.99
N GLU A 394 15.04 -9.06 -3.58
CA GLU A 394 15.67 -7.79 -3.98
C GLU A 394 16.33 -7.05 -2.80
N ALA A 395 15.78 -7.15 -1.59
CA ALA A 395 16.28 -6.46 -0.41
C ALA A 395 17.46 -7.18 0.28
N THR A 396 17.94 -8.31 -0.25
CA THR A 396 18.98 -9.13 0.40
C THR A 396 20.26 -8.34 0.70
N GLN A 397 20.75 -7.51 -0.23
CA GLN A 397 21.96 -6.73 -0.03
C GLN A 397 21.77 -5.66 1.06
N VAL A 398 20.63 -4.99 1.09
CA VAL A 398 20.26 -3.99 2.11
C VAL A 398 20.16 -4.65 3.48
N THR A 399 19.54 -5.82 3.57
CA THR A 399 19.44 -6.60 4.82
C THR A 399 20.80 -7.04 5.32
N ASN A 400 21.72 -7.43 4.44
CA ASN A 400 23.08 -7.77 4.82
C ASN A 400 23.86 -6.53 5.30
N ALA A 401 23.68 -5.37 4.66
CA ALA A 401 24.26 -4.11 5.12
C ALA A 401 23.74 -3.73 6.52
N TYR A 402 22.43 -3.87 6.78
CA TYR A 402 21.85 -3.68 8.11
C TYR A 402 22.47 -4.62 9.16
N LYS A 403 22.61 -5.90 8.84
CA LYS A 403 23.19 -6.91 9.74
C LYS A 403 24.66 -6.62 10.06
N ALA A 404 25.38 -5.94 9.17
CA ALA A 404 26.79 -5.56 9.36
C ALA A 404 26.99 -4.29 10.22
N LEU A 405 25.93 -3.55 10.52
CA LEU A 405 25.98 -2.38 11.39
C LEU A 405 26.34 -2.80 12.83
N SER A 406 26.94 -1.88 13.57
CA SER A 406 27.10 -2.03 15.03
C SER A 406 25.72 -2.12 15.71
N SER A 407 25.67 -2.71 16.91
CA SER A 407 24.42 -2.78 17.68
C SER A 407 23.86 -1.39 17.99
N SER A 408 24.72 -0.38 18.20
CA SER A 408 24.30 1.01 18.39
C SER A 408 23.63 1.57 17.12
N ASP A 409 24.25 1.38 15.95
CA ASP A 409 23.72 1.89 14.69
C ASP A 409 22.41 1.18 14.32
N GLN A 410 22.29 -0.14 14.59
CA GLN A 410 21.03 -0.85 14.43
C GLN A 410 19.93 -0.26 15.32
N ALA A 411 20.25 0.08 16.57
CA ALA A 411 19.30 0.72 17.48
C ALA A 411 18.90 2.11 17.02
N ASP A 412 19.84 2.93 16.55
CA ASP A 412 19.57 4.27 16.00
C ASP A 412 18.67 4.21 14.76
N LEU A 413 18.96 3.27 13.84
CA LEU A 413 18.13 3.07 12.65
C LEU A 413 16.70 2.63 13.02
N GLN A 414 16.56 1.70 13.97
CA GLN A 414 15.24 1.28 14.46
C GLN A 414 14.50 2.43 15.16
N ALA A 415 15.21 3.26 15.94
CA ALA A 415 14.62 4.44 16.58
C ALA A 415 14.10 5.45 15.55
N PHE A 416 14.84 5.67 14.44
CA PHE A 416 14.36 6.49 13.34
C PHE A 416 13.11 5.91 12.69
N ILE A 417 13.14 4.63 12.31
CA ILE A 417 12.00 3.96 11.66
C ILE A 417 10.76 3.98 12.57
N ASN A 418 10.93 3.75 13.87
CA ASN A 418 9.84 3.84 14.85
C ASN A 418 9.33 5.28 15.09
N SER A 419 9.99 6.27 14.56
CA SER A 419 9.55 7.68 14.64
C SER A 419 8.66 8.12 13.46
N LEU A 420 8.48 7.25 12.47
CA LEU A 420 7.70 7.50 11.24
C LEU A 420 6.17 7.16 11.38
#